data_d82a246e0ed77ba8bb894cfbfa2c6bc1
#
_entry.id   d82a246e0ed77ba8bb894cfbfa2c6bc1
#
_cell.length_a   1.000
_cell.length_b   1.000
_cell.length_c   1.000
_cell.angle_alpha   90.00
_cell.angle_beta   90.00
_cell.angle_gamma   90.00
#
_symmetry.space_group_name_H-M   'P 1'
#
loop_
_entity.id
_entity.type
_entity.pdbx_description
1 polymer ?
#
loop_
_entity_poly.entity_id
_entity_poly.type
_entity_poly.pdbx_seq_one_letter_code
_entity_poly.pdbx_strand_id
1 'polypeptide(L)'
;MEVTKALAALQPLYGKDNVEVVTRDGTRVRGIVRSMKTTQALTKPSVKMERADGEIIKILFTDIMEIIDHNPTASAATGSM
;
A
#
# COMPACT_ATOMS: atom_id res chain seq x y z
N MET A 1 6.77 -4.74 8.64
CA MET A 1 7.59 -4.86 7.43
C MET A 1 8.68 -3.82 7.49
N GLU A 2 9.85 -4.16 7.08
CA GLU A 2 10.95 -3.22 7.02
C GLU A 2 10.63 -2.08 6.06
N VAL A 3 11.09 -0.87 6.38
CA VAL A 3 10.74 0.32 5.59
C VAL A 3 11.13 0.16 4.12
N THR A 4 12.34 -0.32 3.87
CA THR A 4 12.81 -0.50 2.49
C THR A 4 11.95 -1.50 1.73
N LYS A 5 11.59 -2.59 2.37
CA LYS A 5 10.74 -3.60 1.75
C LYS A 5 9.35 -3.05 1.48
N ALA A 6 8.78 -2.34 2.45
CA ALA A 6 7.46 -1.76 2.29
C ALA A 6 7.44 -0.75 1.15
N LEU A 7 8.46 0.09 1.08
CA LEU A 7 8.56 1.07 0.02
C LEU A 7 8.67 0.40 -1.35
N ALA A 8 9.52 -0.61 -1.45
CA ALA A 8 9.69 -1.33 -2.71
C ALA A 8 8.39 -2.00 -3.17
N ALA A 9 7.60 -2.51 -2.22
CA ALA A 9 6.32 -3.15 -2.55
C ALA A 9 5.25 -2.13 -2.91
N LEU A 10 5.26 -0.97 -2.27
CA LEU A 10 4.20 0.03 -2.47
C LEU A 10 4.45 0.97 -3.64
N GLN A 11 5.71 1.22 -3.98
CA GLN A 11 6.02 2.15 -5.07
C GLN A 11 5.32 1.81 -6.38
N PRO A 12 5.38 0.56 -6.87
CA PRO A 12 4.69 0.24 -8.11
C PRO A 12 3.16 0.29 -7.99
N LEU A 13 2.64 0.34 -6.77
CA LEU A 13 1.20 0.39 -6.53
C LEU A 13 0.69 1.80 -6.29
N TYR A 14 1.56 2.78 -6.33
CA TYR A 14 1.19 4.16 -6.04
C TYR A 14 0.12 4.63 -7.02
N GLY A 15 -0.97 5.16 -6.47
CA GLY A 15 -2.10 5.61 -7.27
C GLY A 15 -3.05 4.52 -7.71
N LYS A 16 -2.72 3.25 -7.48
CA LYS A 16 -3.60 2.15 -7.85
C LYS A 16 -4.65 1.89 -6.77
N ASP A 17 -5.84 1.55 -7.21
CA ASP A 17 -6.88 1.08 -6.28
C ASP A 17 -6.76 -0.44 -6.06
N ASN A 18 -7.65 -0.99 -5.26
CA ASN A 18 -7.69 -2.42 -4.96
C ASN A 18 -6.39 -2.95 -4.35
N VAL A 19 -5.69 -2.09 -3.61
CA VAL A 19 -4.51 -2.50 -2.87
C VAL A 19 -4.93 -2.72 -1.43
N GLU A 20 -4.52 -3.84 -0.86
CA GLU A 20 -4.84 -4.17 0.52
C GLU A 20 -3.56 -4.21 1.34
N VAL A 21 -3.57 -3.52 2.49
CA VAL A 21 -2.47 -3.56 3.44
C VAL A 21 -2.96 -4.23 4.71
N VAL A 22 -2.24 -5.26 5.14
CA VAL A 22 -2.53 -5.97 6.37
C VAL A 22 -1.53 -5.51 7.41
N THR A 23 -2.02 -5.03 8.53
CA THR A 23 -1.16 -4.57 9.61
C THR A 23 -0.86 -5.71 10.58
N ARG A 24 0.10 -5.46 11.47
CA ARG A 24 0.57 -6.49 12.39
C ARG A 24 -0.50 -6.91 13.39
N ASP A 25 -1.47 -6.06 13.67
CA ASP A 25 -2.58 -6.40 14.54
C ASP A 25 -3.73 -7.10 13.81
N GLY A 26 -3.55 -7.38 12.53
CA GLY A 26 -4.56 -8.07 11.74
C GLY A 26 -5.56 -7.18 11.04
N THR A 27 -5.44 -5.87 11.20
CA THR A 27 -6.33 -4.93 10.50
C THR A 27 -6.02 -4.95 9.01
N ARG A 28 -7.07 -4.94 8.20
CA ARG A 28 -6.93 -4.91 6.74
C ARG A 28 -7.50 -3.60 6.22
N VAL A 29 -6.69 -2.89 5.44
CA VAL A 29 -7.08 -1.63 4.82
C VAL A 29 -6.98 -1.80 3.32
N ARG A 30 -8.11 -1.67 2.62
CA ARG A 30 -8.15 -1.82 1.17
C ARG A 30 -8.57 -0.49 0.54
N GLY A 31 -7.83 -0.06 -0.46
CA GLY A 31 -8.16 1.19 -1.12
C GLY A 31 -7.07 1.62 -2.08
N ILE A 32 -6.94 2.93 -2.24
CA ILE A 32 -6.02 3.53 -3.19
C ILE A 32 -4.79 4.02 -2.42
N VAL A 33 -3.59 3.70 -2.95
CA VAL A 33 -2.36 4.23 -2.39
C VAL A 33 -2.24 5.69 -2.83
N ARG A 34 -2.44 6.61 -1.89
CA ARG A 34 -2.52 8.05 -2.21
C ARG A 34 -1.19 8.76 -2.05
N SER A 35 -0.49 8.49 -0.96
CA SER A 35 0.79 9.15 -0.73
C SER A 35 1.64 8.31 0.19
N MET A 36 2.94 8.51 0.08
CA MET A 36 3.89 7.83 0.94
C MET A 36 4.87 8.86 1.48
N LYS A 37 5.10 8.81 2.77
CA LYS A 37 6.08 9.66 3.41
C LYS A 37 7.27 8.79 3.77
N THR A 38 8.39 9.05 3.15
CA THR A 38 9.56 8.19 3.28
C THR A 38 10.70 8.83 4.05
N THR A 39 10.65 10.16 4.28
CA THR A 39 11.69 10.81 5.06
C THR A 39 11.50 10.53 6.54
N GLN A 40 12.60 10.39 7.24
CA GLN A 40 12.58 10.06 8.66
C GLN A 40 13.00 11.24 9.54
N ALA A 41 13.02 12.44 8.99
CA ALA A 41 13.57 13.57 9.71
C ALA A 41 12.78 13.89 10.97
N LEU A 42 11.46 13.95 10.88
CA LEU A 42 10.60 14.32 12.01
C LEU A 42 9.49 13.30 12.27
N THR A 43 9.18 12.44 11.29
CA THR A 43 8.08 11.49 11.42
C THR A 43 8.52 10.14 10.90
N LYS A 44 7.85 9.10 11.38
CA LYS A 44 8.12 7.76 10.87
C LYS A 44 7.56 7.61 9.47
N PRO A 45 8.24 6.86 8.59
CA PRO A 45 7.72 6.60 7.24
C PRO A 45 6.36 5.94 7.30
N SER A 46 5.48 6.38 6.42
CA SER A 46 4.10 5.90 6.42
C SER A 46 3.51 5.99 5.02
N VAL A 47 2.42 5.25 4.82
CA VAL A 47 1.62 5.30 3.62
C VAL A 47 0.21 5.76 3.98
N LYS A 48 -0.39 6.55 3.12
CA LYS A 48 -1.78 6.96 3.27
C LYS A 48 -2.61 6.26 2.22
N MET A 49 -3.66 5.56 2.69
CA MET A 49 -4.57 4.82 1.83
C MET A 49 -5.93 5.50 1.89
N GLU A 50 -6.55 5.64 0.74
CA GLU A 50 -7.93 6.16 0.66
C GLU A 50 -8.89 5.00 0.48
N ARG A 51 -9.82 4.85 1.42
CA ARG A 51 -10.82 3.79 1.37
C ARG A 51 -11.95 4.17 0.40
N ALA A 52 -12.80 3.20 0.10
CA ALA A 52 -13.89 3.41 -0.84
C ALA A 52 -14.86 4.53 -0.40
N ASP A 53 -14.97 4.75 0.91
CA ASP A 53 -15.82 5.82 1.44
C ASP A 53 -15.12 7.18 1.46
N GLY A 54 -13.89 7.26 0.98
CA GLY A 54 -13.12 8.50 0.98
C GLY A 54 -12.28 8.74 2.22
N GLU A 55 -12.35 7.85 3.19
CA GLU A 55 -11.57 8.00 4.41
C GLU A 55 -10.09 7.73 4.15
N ILE A 56 -9.23 8.58 4.70
CA ILE A 56 -7.77 8.42 4.57
C ILE A 56 -7.23 7.76 5.82
N ILE A 57 -6.54 6.65 5.63
CA ILE A 57 -5.95 5.88 6.72
C ILE A 57 -4.43 5.96 6.59
N LYS A 58 -3.77 6.39 7.66
CA LYS A 58 -2.32 6.44 7.72
C LYS A 58 -1.80 5.15 8.34
N ILE A 59 -0.86 4.50 7.69
CA ILE A 59 -0.27 3.25 8.16
C ILE A 59 1.24 3.41 8.18
N LEU A 60 1.84 3.17 9.34
CA LEU A 60 3.31 3.17 9.44
C LEU A 60 3.86 1.96 8.70
N PHE A 61 4.97 2.15 7.97
CA PHE A 61 5.57 1.04 7.24
C PHE A 61 5.94 -0.11 8.17
N THR A 62 6.41 0.20 9.36
CA THR A 62 6.80 -0.84 10.33
C THR A 62 5.60 -1.63 10.86
N ASP A 63 4.40 -1.11 10.72
CA ASP A 63 3.19 -1.82 11.13
C ASP A 63 2.63 -2.71 10.03
N ILE A 64 3.17 -2.64 8.83
CA ILE A 64 2.68 -3.43 7.71
C ILE A 64 3.22 -4.85 7.83
N MET A 65 2.33 -5.83 7.77
CA MET A 65 2.70 -7.23 7.73
C MET A 65 2.68 -7.77 6.31
N GLU A 66 1.71 -7.33 5.50
CA GLU A 66 1.56 -7.85 4.14
C GLU A 66 0.92 -6.80 3.26
N ILE A 67 1.28 -6.79 1.98
CA ILE A 67 0.70 -5.91 0.97
C ILE A 67 0.21 -6.79 -0.16
N ILE A 68 -1.06 -6.64 -0.53
CA ILE A 68 -1.70 -7.48 -1.55
C ILE A 68 -2.25 -6.57 -2.64
N ASP A 69 -1.86 -6.86 -3.87
CA ASP A 69 -2.39 -6.17 -5.03
C ASP A 69 -3.52 -7.02 -5.61
N HIS A 70 -4.74 -6.54 -5.51
CA HIS A 70 -5.91 -7.26 -6.00
C HIS A 70 -6.23 -6.93 -7.45
N ASN A 71 -5.44 -6.09 -8.08
CA ASN A 71 -5.66 -5.74 -9.48
C ASN A 71 -5.25 -6.89 -10.38
N PRO A 72 -5.94 -7.07 -11.51
CA PRO A 72 -5.49 -8.06 -12.48
C PRO A 72 -4.10 -7.68 -12.98
N THR A 73 -3.25 -8.68 -13.19
CA THR A 73 -1.93 -8.40 -13.69
C THR A 73 -1.99 -8.06 -15.17
N ALA A 74 -1.18 -7.09 -15.57
CA ALA A 74 -1.13 -6.71 -16.98
C ALA A 74 -0.69 -7.86 -17.84
N SER A 75 0.18 -8.69 -17.33
CA SER A 75 0.64 -9.85 -18.08
C SER A 75 -0.49 -10.81 -18.40
N ALA A 76 -1.43 -10.98 -17.49
CA ALA A 76 -2.57 -11.82 -17.75
C ALA A 76 -3.40 -11.25 -18.89
N ALA A 77 -3.57 -9.94 -18.92
CA ALA A 77 -4.33 -9.29 -19.97
C ALA A 77 -3.61 -9.41 -21.32
N THR A 78 -2.31 -9.22 -21.32
CA THR A 78 -1.58 -9.28 -22.58
C THR A 78 -1.39 -10.69 -23.06
N GLY A 79 -1.37 -11.64 -22.16
CA GLY A 79 -1.23 -13.02 -22.57
C GLY A 79 -2.35 -13.51 -23.44
N SER A 80 -3.43 -12.82 -23.46
CA SER A 80 -4.58 -13.20 -24.24
C SER A 80 -4.50 -12.74 -25.69
N MET A 81 -3.59 -11.88 -25.98
CA MET A 81 -3.52 -11.33 -27.33
C MET A 81 -2.86 -12.27 -28.31
#